data_cddb0cf25c17524df44b820780a65c80
#
_entry.id   cddb0cf25c17524df44b820780a65c80
#
_cell.length_a   1.000
_cell.length_b   1.000
_cell.length_c   1.000
_cell.angle_alpha   90.00
_cell.angle_beta   90.00
_cell.angle_gamma   90.00
#
_symmetry.space_group_name_H-M   'P 1'
#
loop_
_entity.id
_entity.type
_entity.pdbx_description
1 polymer ?
#
loop_
_entity_poly.entity_id
_entity_poly.type
_entity_poly.pdbx_seq_one_letter_code
_entity_poly.pdbx_strand_id
1 'polypeptide(L)'
;MITAGDFKKGITIEWDGGVWNIVDFQHVKPGKGAAFVRTKIKNVMTGAVVERSFNPTDKMPKAIIETKEMQYVYNDGDLYYFMDVETYEQLPLSKDQVEDAIPFVKEGTNVTDRFFKGSAFSVEAPNFVVLEVTDTEPGFAGDTASNTYKPATLETGFSLQVPLFINTGDKIQIDTRSGEYLKRA
;
A
#
# COMPACT_ATOMS: atom_id res chain seq x y z
N MET A 1 19.25 18.35 -2.04
CA MET A 1 18.66 18.32 -3.39
C MET A 1 19.27 17.20 -4.21
N ILE A 2 18.48 16.61 -5.10
CA ILE A 2 18.96 15.63 -6.05
C ILE A 2 18.79 16.16 -7.48
N THR A 3 19.59 15.62 -8.41
CA THR A 3 19.38 15.92 -9.83
C THR A 3 18.61 14.80 -10.49
N ALA A 4 17.89 15.11 -11.58
CA ALA A 4 17.17 14.09 -12.33
C ALA A 4 18.09 12.98 -12.86
N GLY A 5 19.36 13.31 -13.11
CA GLY A 5 20.36 12.32 -13.50
C GLY A 5 20.64 11.27 -12.42
N ASP A 6 20.31 11.56 -11.17
CA ASP A 6 20.53 10.68 -10.02
C ASP A 6 19.25 9.95 -9.57
N PHE A 7 18.19 10.00 -10.36
CA PHE A 7 16.93 9.33 -10.00
C PHE A 7 17.10 7.83 -9.81
N LYS A 8 16.42 7.31 -8.80
CA LYS A 8 16.29 5.88 -8.52
C LYS A 8 14.84 5.56 -8.21
N LYS A 9 14.42 4.34 -8.49
CA LYS A 9 13.07 3.89 -8.11
C LYS A 9 12.89 3.96 -6.60
N GLY A 10 11.73 4.43 -6.16
CA GLY A 10 11.40 4.55 -4.76
C GLY A 10 11.80 5.86 -4.10
N ILE A 11 12.60 6.70 -4.74
CA ILE A 11 12.92 8.03 -4.23
C ILE A 11 11.67 8.90 -4.30
N THR A 12 11.46 9.70 -3.25
CA THR A 12 10.38 10.67 -3.20
C THR A 12 10.94 12.08 -3.32
N ILE A 13 10.36 12.87 -4.21
CA ILE A 13 10.80 14.23 -4.52
C ILE A 13 9.69 15.24 -4.30
N GLU A 14 10.07 16.49 -4.02
CA GLU A 14 9.17 17.63 -4.08
C GLU A 14 9.28 18.25 -5.48
N TRP A 15 8.17 18.31 -6.20
CA TRP A 15 8.14 18.85 -7.54
C TRP A 15 6.75 19.39 -7.86
N ASP A 16 6.70 20.56 -8.52
CA ASP A 16 5.45 21.18 -8.98
C ASP A 16 4.40 21.31 -7.88
N GLY A 17 4.84 21.71 -6.68
CA GLY A 17 3.94 21.90 -5.53
C GLY A 17 3.43 20.61 -4.91
N GLY A 18 3.91 19.46 -5.35
CA GLY A 18 3.49 18.15 -4.85
C GLY A 18 4.65 17.30 -4.38
N VAL A 19 4.29 16.14 -3.82
CA VAL A 19 5.24 15.12 -3.38
C VAL A 19 5.05 13.90 -4.27
N TRP A 20 6.11 13.46 -4.91
CA TRP A 20 6.06 12.44 -5.96
C TRP A 20 7.06 11.32 -5.71
N ASN A 21 6.59 10.10 -5.84
CA ASN A 21 7.45 8.91 -5.79
C ASN A 21 7.87 8.54 -7.20
N ILE A 22 9.15 8.25 -7.40
CA ILE A 22 9.67 7.82 -8.69
C ILE A 22 9.38 6.34 -8.85
N VAL A 23 8.46 6.03 -9.75
CA VAL A 23 8.01 4.67 -10.04
C VAL A 23 8.95 4.00 -11.03
N ASP A 24 9.34 4.73 -12.06
CA ASP A 24 10.24 4.24 -13.10
C ASP A 24 10.91 5.42 -13.81
N PHE A 25 12.04 5.17 -14.44
CA PHE A 25 12.73 6.19 -15.20
C PHE A 25 13.63 5.57 -16.28
N GLN A 26 13.93 6.36 -17.30
CA GLN A 26 14.80 5.97 -18.39
C GLN A 26 15.66 7.15 -18.83
N HIS A 27 16.96 6.96 -18.86
CA HIS A 27 17.87 7.94 -19.44
C HIS A 27 17.87 7.81 -20.96
N VAL A 28 17.51 8.87 -21.66
CA VAL A 28 17.40 8.89 -23.11
C VAL A 28 18.46 9.84 -23.68
N LYS A 29 19.28 9.32 -24.58
CA LYS A 29 20.28 10.11 -25.34
C LYS A 29 19.87 10.05 -26.80
N PRO A 30 19.10 11.02 -27.30
CA PRO A 30 18.72 11.01 -28.71
C PRO A 30 19.92 11.27 -29.60
N GLY A 31 19.89 10.79 -30.83
CA GLY A 31 20.94 11.03 -31.79
C GLY A 31 21.08 12.51 -32.18
N LYS A 32 20.00 13.26 -32.07
CA LYS A 32 19.94 14.73 -32.22
C LYS A 32 19.13 15.28 -31.03
N GLY A 33 19.67 16.36 -30.43
CA GLY A 33 19.04 17.02 -29.29
C GLY A 33 19.69 16.65 -27.96
N ALA A 34 19.21 17.27 -26.89
CA ALA A 34 19.76 17.11 -25.55
C ALA A 34 19.27 15.80 -24.91
N ALA A 35 20.10 15.20 -24.08
CA ALA A 35 19.70 14.06 -23.25
C ALA A 35 18.61 14.47 -22.27
N PHE A 36 17.72 13.55 -21.95
CA PHE A 36 16.67 13.78 -20.97
C PHE A 36 16.38 12.49 -20.18
N VAL A 37 15.70 12.65 -19.02
CA VAL A 37 15.26 11.53 -18.19
C VAL A 37 13.75 11.45 -18.27
N ARG A 38 13.25 10.41 -18.95
CA ARG A 38 11.82 10.12 -18.99
C ARG A 38 11.43 9.44 -17.70
N THR A 39 10.56 10.05 -16.93
CA THR A 39 10.28 9.61 -15.57
C THR A 39 8.78 9.39 -15.37
N LYS A 40 8.46 8.25 -14.78
CA LYS A 40 7.10 7.94 -14.33
C LYS A 40 7.03 8.21 -12.84
N ILE A 41 6.16 9.13 -12.45
CA ILE A 41 6.03 9.58 -11.07
C ILE A 41 4.61 9.41 -10.58
N LYS A 42 4.48 9.08 -9.29
CA LYS A 42 3.19 8.91 -8.62
C LYS A 42 3.07 9.93 -7.53
N ASN A 43 1.99 10.72 -7.55
CA ASN A 43 1.69 11.67 -6.48
C ASN A 43 1.31 10.88 -5.23
N VAL A 44 2.07 11.06 -4.13
CA VAL A 44 1.84 10.29 -2.91
C VAL A 44 0.56 10.71 -2.18
N MET A 45 0.07 11.93 -2.43
CA MET A 45 -1.14 12.46 -1.81
C MET A 45 -2.41 12.07 -2.57
N THR A 46 -2.36 12.11 -3.91
CA THR A 46 -3.54 11.89 -4.76
C THR A 46 -3.56 10.52 -5.43
N GLY A 47 -2.41 9.84 -5.52
CA GLY A 47 -2.27 8.57 -6.22
C GLY A 47 -2.15 8.70 -7.73
N ALA A 48 -2.23 9.91 -8.28
CA ALA A 48 -2.13 10.14 -9.72
C ALA A 48 -0.74 9.75 -10.24
N VAL A 49 -0.72 9.03 -11.36
CA VAL A 49 0.53 8.63 -12.03
C VAL A 49 0.64 9.41 -13.32
N VAL A 50 1.77 10.09 -13.48
CA VAL A 50 2.04 10.88 -14.70
C VAL A 50 3.45 10.57 -15.19
N GLU A 51 3.68 10.84 -16.47
CA GLU A 51 5.00 10.74 -17.08
C GLU A 51 5.53 12.14 -17.38
N ARG A 52 6.77 12.39 -17.01
CA ARG A 52 7.43 13.68 -17.22
C ARG A 52 8.87 13.46 -17.67
N SER A 53 9.34 14.37 -18.50
CA SER A 53 10.74 14.39 -18.92
C SER A 53 11.47 15.52 -18.20
N PHE A 54 12.62 15.19 -17.64
CA PHE A 54 13.47 16.15 -16.93
C PHE A 54 14.82 16.26 -17.61
N ASN A 55 15.42 17.45 -17.54
CA ASN A 55 16.84 17.57 -17.86
C ASN A 55 17.64 16.83 -16.80
N PRO A 56 18.71 16.12 -17.18
CA PRO A 56 19.55 15.41 -16.19
C PRO A 56 20.12 16.33 -15.11
N THR A 57 20.25 17.61 -15.41
CA THR A 57 20.79 18.62 -14.47
C THR A 57 19.71 19.32 -13.65
N ASP A 58 18.42 19.06 -13.91
CA ASP A 58 17.34 19.62 -13.10
C ASP A 58 17.49 19.18 -11.64
N LYS A 59 17.38 20.14 -10.74
CA LYS A 59 17.50 19.91 -9.29
C LYS A 59 16.13 20.05 -8.62
N MET A 60 15.87 19.18 -7.66
CA MET A 60 14.66 19.23 -6.88
C MET A 60 14.92 18.70 -5.47
N PRO A 61 14.18 19.20 -4.46
CA PRO A 61 14.33 18.69 -3.10
C PRO A 61 13.91 17.22 -3.03
N LYS A 62 14.66 16.42 -2.30
CA LYS A 62 14.24 15.09 -1.91
C LYS A 62 13.24 15.25 -0.77
N ALA A 63 12.05 14.67 -0.91
CA ALA A 63 11.05 14.72 0.15
C ALA A 63 11.44 13.79 1.29
N ILE A 64 11.32 14.28 2.51
CA ILE A 64 11.59 13.49 3.72
C ILE A 64 10.26 12.93 4.21
N ILE A 65 10.14 11.60 4.17
CA ILE A 65 8.95 10.90 4.65
C ILE A 65 9.28 10.29 6.01
N GLU A 66 8.51 10.67 7.03
CA GLU A 66 8.59 10.07 8.35
C GLU A 66 7.56 8.96 8.48
N THR A 67 7.90 7.92 9.23
CA THR A 67 6.99 6.82 9.53
C THR A 67 6.77 6.72 11.02
N LYS A 68 5.54 6.39 11.42
CA LYS A 68 5.20 6.13 12.82
C LYS A 68 4.37 4.87 12.92
N GLU A 69 4.61 4.10 13.98
CA GLU A 69 3.73 2.99 14.31
C GLU A 69 2.47 3.53 14.97
N MET A 70 1.33 3.19 14.40
CA MET A 70 0.01 3.60 14.86
C MET A 70 -0.86 2.37 15.02
N GLN A 71 -1.89 2.47 15.85
CA GLN A 71 -2.89 1.41 16.01
C GLN A 71 -4.20 1.84 15.38
N TYR A 72 -4.77 0.97 14.53
CA TYR A 72 -6.11 1.21 14.00
C TYR A 72 -7.13 1.00 15.13
N VAL A 73 -7.91 2.04 15.45
CA VAL A 73 -8.84 2.02 16.58
C VAL A 73 -10.26 1.69 16.12
N TYR A 74 -10.81 2.50 15.22
CA TYR A 74 -12.17 2.32 14.69
C TYR A 74 -12.40 3.19 13.45
N ASN A 75 -13.55 3.00 12.80
CA ASN A 75 -14.04 3.91 11.77
C ASN A 75 -15.50 4.29 12.09
N ASP A 76 -15.91 5.47 11.64
CA ASP A 76 -17.28 5.97 11.84
C ASP A 76 -18.12 5.95 10.56
N GLY A 77 -17.61 5.27 9.52
CA GLY A 77 -18.22 5.22 8.19
C GLY A 77 -17.60 6.21 7.20
N ASP A 78 -17.07 7.31 7.68
CA ASP A 78 -16.43 8.35 6.85
C ASP A 78 -14.92 8.42 7.05
N LEU A 79 -14.49 8.36 8.31
CA LEU A 79 -13.09 8.49 8.69
C LEU A 79 -12.62 7.25 9.45
N TYR A 80 -11.33 6.99 9.32
CA TYR A 80 -10.63 5.90 10.00
C TYR A 80 -9.69 6.50 11.03
N TYR A 81 -9.80 6.06 12.28
CA TYR A 81 -9.08 6.64 13.40
C TYR A 81 -7.91 5.75 13.80
N PHE A 82 -6.75 6.37 13.88
CA PHE A 82 -5.49 5.71 14.25
C PHE A 82 -4.92 6.40 15.48
N MET A 83 -4.34 5.62 16.37
CA MET A 83 -3.75 6.12 17.61
C MET A 83 -2.24 5.90 17.59
N ASP A 84 -1.48 6.97 17.89
CA ASP A 84 -0.03 6.86 18.08
C ASP A 84 0.25 5.96 19.30
N VAL A 85 1.03 4.91 19.11
CA VAL A 85 1.29 3.94 20.19
C VAL A 85 2.17 4.50 21.30
N GLU A 86 2.86 5.61 21.05
CA GLU A 86 3.72 6.27 22.03
C GLU A 86 3.00 7.39 22.77
N THR A 87 2.31 8.26 22.04
CA THR A 87 1.67 9.47 22.60
C THR A 87 0.20 9.29 22.91
N TYR A 88 -0.44 8.24 22.38
CA TYR A 88 -1.88 7.96 22.47
C TYR A 88 -2.77 9.01 21.80
N GLU A 89 -2.17 9.90 21.01
CA GLU A 89 -2.94 10.85 20.21
C GLU A 89 -3.61 10.13 19.04
N GLN A 90 -4.88 10.47 18.80
CA GLN A 90 -5.64 9.92 17.69
C GLN A 90 -5.66 10.90 16.52
N LEU A 91 -5.62 10.36 15.31
CA LEU A 91 -5.78 11.17 14.11
C LEU A 91 -6.75 10.49 13.14
N PRO A 92 -7.58 11.27 12.44
CA PRO A 92 -8.48 10.74 11.43
C PRO A 92 -7.82 10.72 10.07
N LEU A 93 -8.08 9.66 9.31
CA LEU A 93 -7.65 9.55 7.92
C LEU A 93 -8.85 9.23 7.03
N SER A 94 -8.82 9.73 5.79
CA SER A 94 -9.87 9.47 4.82
C SER A 94 -9.74 8.06 4.24
N LYS A 95 -10.82 7.58 3.64
CA LYS A 95 -10.83 6.27 2.97
C LYS A 95 -9.73 6.16 1.91
N ASP A 96 -9.52 7.22 1.12
CA ASP A 96 -8.50 7.20 0.05
C ASP A 96 -7.09 7.03 0.60
N GLN A 97 -6.83 7.54 1.80
CA GLN A 97 -5.52 7.46 2.43
C GLN A 97 -5.23 6.07 3.03
N VAL A 98 -6.27 5.28 3.30
CA VAL A 98 -6.14 3.99 4.00
C VAL A 98 -6.57 2.79 3.15
N GLU A 99 -7.05 3.01 1.93
CA GLU A 99 -7.68 1.97 1.13
C GLU A 99 -6.80 0.75 0.86
N ASP A 100 -5.49 0.93 0.78
CA ASP A 100 -4.55 -0.18 0.54
C ASP A 100 -4.34 -1.05 1.78
N ALA A 101 -4.54 -0.49 2.98
CA ALA A 101 -4.31 -1.20 4.24
C ALA A 101 -5.59 -1.78 4.85
N ILE A 102 -6.69 -1.07 4.73
CA ILE A 102 -7.95 -1.40 5.42
C ILE A 102 -8.46 -2.83 5.12
N PRO A 103 -8.35 -3.36 3.89
CA PRO A 103 -8.79 -4.74 3.65
C PRO A 103 -8.07 -5.80 4.49
N PHE A 104 -6.92 -5.46 5.05
CA PHE A 104 -6.07 -6.39 5.78
C PHE A 104 -5.97 -6.12 7.27
N VAL A 105 -6.54 -5.01 7.77
CA VAL A 105 -6.38 -4.65 9.18
C VAL A 105 -7.73 -4.62 9.89
N LYS A 106 -7.76 -5.23 11.06
CA LYS A 106 -8.90 -5.15 11.97
C LYS A 106 -8.58 -4.18 13.10
N GLU A 107 -9.60 -3.76 13.83
CA GLU A 107 -9.43 -2.89 14.99
C GLU A 107 -8.42 -3.50 15.97
N GLY A 108 -7.52 -2.67 16.49
CA GLY A 108 -6.45 -3.09 17.37
C GLY A 108 -5.16 -3.50 16.67
N THR A 109 -5.14 -3.55 15.33
CA THR A 109 -3.93 -3.91 14.58
C THR A 109 -2.99 -2.72 14.47
N ASN A 110 -1.69 -2.96 14.70
CA ASN A 110 -0.67 -1.94 14.50
C ASN A 110 -0.32 -1.85 13.01
N VAL A 111 -0.17 -0.63 12.54
CA VAL A 111 0.14 -0.28 11.15
C VAL A 111 1.25 0.74 11.11
N THR A 112 1.79 1.01 9.94
CA THR A 112 2.78 2.07 9.75
C THR A 112 2.14 3.21 8.98
N ASP A 113 2.07 4.38 9.62
CA ASP A 113 1.59 5.60 8.99
C ASP A 113 2.76 6.39 8.42
N ARG A 114 2.57 6.94 7.23
CA ARG A 114 3.57 7.78 6.56
C ARG A 114 3.17 9.24 6.65
N PHE A 115 4.13 10.09 7.00
CA PHE A 115 3.93 11.52 7.20
C PHE A 115 4.87 12.32 6.32
N PHE A 116 4.35 13.43 5.82
CA PHE A 116 5.15 14.44 5.16
C PHE A 116 4.84 15.78 5.84
N LYS A 117 5.88 16.44 6.37
CA LYS A 117 5.76 17.69 7.10
C LYS A 117 4.68 17.67 8.19
N GLY A 118 4.63 16.57 8.93
CA GLY A 118 3.70 16.40 10.05
C GLY A 118 2.29 15.97 9.68
N SER A 119 1.98 15.82 8.40
CA SER A 119 0.66 15.37 7.93
C SER A 119 0.72 13.94 7.43
N ALA A 120 -0.13 13.07 7.98
CA ALA A 120 -0.25 11.70 7.52
C ALA A 120 -0.91 11.65 6.15
N PHE A 121 -0.37 10.85 5.23
CA PHE A 121 -0.93 10.71 3.89
C PHE A 121 -1.20 9.27 3.46
N SER A 122 -0.61 8.29 4.12
CA SER A 122 -0.88 6.89 3.80
C SER A 122 -0.64 5.98 4.99
N VAL A 123 -1.22 4.79 4.92
CA VAL A 123 -1.09 3.75 5.93
C VAL A 123 -0.63 2.48 5.23
N GLU A 124 0.31 1.80 5.84
CA GLU A 124 0.82 0.52 5.35
C GLU A 124 0.52 -0.58 6.35
N ALA A 125 -0.16 -1.63 5.89
CA ALA A 125 -0.45 -2.80 6.70
C ALA A 125 0.85 -3.59 6.98
N PRO A 126 0.89 -4.39 8.06
CA PRO A 126 1.98 -5.35 8.23
C PRO A 126 2.07 -6.26 7.00
N ASN A 127 3.27 -6.74 6.68
CA ASN A 127 3.46 -7.62 5.52
C ASN A 127 2.66 -8.92 5.63
N PHE A 128 2.43 -9.38 6.85
CA PHE A 128 1.70 -10.61 7.13
C PHE A 128 0.66 -10.35 8.21
N VAL A 129 -0.56 -10.79 7.97
CA VAL A 129 -1.66 -10.68 8.93
C VAL A 129 -2.37 -12.01 9.07
N VAL A 130 -2.99 -12.23 10.23
CA VAL A 130 -3.84 -13.39 10.49
C VAL A 130 -5.27 -12.91 10.61
N LEU A 131 -6.15 -13.43 9.74
CA LEU A 131 -7.56 -13.05 9.70
C LEU A 131 -8.44 -14.29 9.69
N GLU A 132 -9.62 -14.16 10.29
CA GLU A 132 -10.61 -15.24 10.34
C GLU A 132 -11.46 -15.26 9.08
N VAL A 133 -11.71 -16.46 8.56
CA VAL A 133 -12.64 -16.68 7.46
C VAL A 133 -14.05 -16.61 8.02
N THR A 134 -14.84 -15.66 7.54
CA THR A 134 -16.23 -15.46 7.98
C THR A 134 -17.25 -16.15 7.06
N ASP A 135 -16.88 -16.37 5.80
CA ASP A 135 -17.74 -17.03 4.83
C ASP A 135 -16.93 -17.75 3.76
N THR A 136 -17.23 -19.01 3.54
CA THR A 136 -16.70 -19.79 2.42
C THR A 136 -17.57 -21.00 2.21
N GLU A 137 -17.60 -21.50 0.97
CA GLU A 137 -18.32 -22.72 0.65
C GLU A 137 -17.53 -23.96 1.09
N PRO A 138 -18.22 -25.06 1.42
CA PRO A 138 -17.52 -26.34 1.66
C PRO A 138 -16.79 -26.78 0.41
N GLY A 139 -15.53 -27.21 0.56
CA GLY A 139 -14.77 -27.81 -0.51
C GLY A 139 -14.99 -29.32 -0.52
N PHE A 140 -15.34 -29.88 -1.69
CA PHE A 140 -15.51 -31.30 -1.83
C PHE A 140 -14.35 -31.92 -2.61
N ALA A 141 -13.74 -32.97 -2.06
CA ALA A 141 -12.69 -33.70 -2.74
C ALA A 141 -13.26 -34.32 -4.03
N GLY A 142 -12.67 -33.99 -5.17
CA GLY A 142 -13.09 -34.52 -6.46
C GLY A 142 -14.05 -33.64 -7.23
N ASP A 143 -14.39 -32.44 -6.75
CA ASP A 143 -15.29 -31.52 -7.45
C ASP A 143 -14.75 -31.13 -8.84
N THR A 144 -13.46 -30.93 -8.96
CA THR A 144 -12.78 -30.92 -10.26
C THR A 144 -11.29 -31.12 -10.05
N ALA A 145 -10.67 -31.85 -10.93
CA ALA A 145 -9.23 -32.06 -10.90
C ALA A 145 -8.44 -30.76 -11.14
N SER A 146 -9.09 -29.68 -11.59
CA SER A 146 -8.46 -28.39 -11.92
C SER A 146 -8.71 -27.30 -10.90
N ASN A 147 -9.68 -27.45 -9.99
CA ASN A 147 -10.00 -26.44 -8.98
C ASN A 147 -9.47 -26.86 -7.63
N THR A 148 -8.29 -26.32 -7.27
CA THR A 148 -7.70 -26.54 -5.96
C THR A 148 -7.98 -25.42 -4.99
N TYR A 149 -8.63 -24.34 -5.44
CA TYR A 149 -8.93 -23.14 -4.65
C TYR A 149 -10.42 -22.80 -4.74
N LYS A 150 -10.89 -22.07 -3.74
CA LYS A 150 -12.26 -21.54 -3.68
C LYS A 150 -12.24 -20.15 -3.09
N PRO A 151 -13.28 -19.32 -3.37
CA PRO A 151 -13.36 -17.99 -2.76
C PRO A 151 -13.71 -18.07 -1.28
N ALA A 152 -13.16 -17.16 -0.50
CA ALA A 152 -13.47 -16.99 0.91
C ALA A 152 -13.52 -15.49 1.24
N THR A 153 -14.39 -15.12 2.18
CA THR A 153 -14.50 -13.78 2.71
C THR A 153 -13.98 -13.76 4.13
N LEU A 154 -13.20 -12.75 4.46
CA LEU A 154 -12.55 -12.60 5.76
C LEU A 154 -13.28 -11.61 6.64
N GLU A 155 -12.94 -11.59 7.93
CA GLU A 155 -13.57 -10.70 8.92
C GLU A 155 -13.48 -9.23 8.59
N THR A 156 -12.51 -8.82 7.75
CA THR A 156 -12.37 -7.43 7.28
C THR A 156 -13.21 -7.13 6.03
N GLY A 157 -13.90 -8.12 5.48
CA GLY A 157 -14.64 -8.00 4.22
C GLY A 157 -13.81 -8.29 2.98
N PHE A 158 -12.51 -8.51 3.11
CA PHE A 158 -11.64 -8.86 1.99
C PHE A 158 -11.94 -10.26 1.50
N SER A 159 -11.99 -10.45 0.18
CA SER A 159 -12.20 -11.76 -0.45
C SER A 159 -10.94 -12.21 -1.17
N LEU A 160 -10.61 -13.49 -1.05
CA LEU A 160 -9.44 -14.07 -1.70
C LEU A 160 -9.71 -15.54 -2.02
N GLN A 161 -8.78 -16.14 -2.75
CA GLN A 161 -8.81 -17.59 -3.04
C GLN A 161 -8.06 -18.34 -1.94
N VAL A 162 -8.68 -19.41 -1.43
CA VAL A 162 -8.10 -20.26 -0.40
C VAL A 162 -8.16 -21.74 -0.85
N PRO A 163 -7.29 -22.60 -0.29
CA PRO A 163 -7.40 -24.04 -0.55
C PRO A 163 -8.76 -24.60 -0.14
N LEU A 164 -9.18 -25.68 -0.77
CA LEU A 164 -10.50 -26.29 -0.55
C LEU A 164 -10.71 -26.75 0.90
N PHE A 165 -9.64 -27.06 1.65
CA PHE A 165 -9.75 -27.55 3.03
C PHE A 165 -10.04 -26.45 4.05
N ILE A 166 -10.01 -25.18 3.66
CA ILE A 166 -10.29 -24.06 4.55
C ILE A 166 -11.80 -23.99 4.80
N ASN A 167 -12.19 -23.82 6.05
CA ASN A 167 -13.58 -23.72 6.48
C ASN A 167 -13.86 -22.37 7.12
N THR A 168 -15.13 -22.01 7.16
CA THR A 168 -15.59 -20.85 7.95
C THR A 168 -15.17 -21.02 9.41
N GLY A 169 -14.62 -19.98 10.01
CA GLY A 169 -14.06 -20.00 11.36
C GLY A 169 -12.55 -20.26 11.42
N ASP A 170 -11.96 -20.73 10.34
CA ASP A 170 -10.51 -20.92 10.28
C ASP A 170 -9.78 -19.58 10.25
N LYS A 171 -8.63 -19.51 10.90
CA LYS A 171 -7.73 -18.36 10.82
C LYS A 171 -6.64 -18.65 9.82
N ILE A 172 -6.37 -17.71 8.95
CA ILE A 172 -5.39 -17.85 7.88
C ILE A 172 -4.39 -16.71 7.90
N GLN A 173 -3.17 -16.99 7.48
CA GLN A 173 -2.15 -15.99 7.29
C GLN A 173 -2.12 -15.54 5.84
N ILE A 174 -2.04 -14.24 5.64
CA ILE A 174 -2.09 -13.60 4.34
C ILE A 174 -0.86 -12.72 4.16
N ASP A 175 -0.29 -12.73 2.96
CA ASP A 175 0.71 -11.75 2.54
C ASP A 175 -0.05 -10.52 2.02
N THR A 176 0.01 -9.41 2.75
CA THR A 176 -0.73 -8.19 2.40
C THR A 176 -0.20 -7.50 1.16
N ARG A 177 1.04 -7.79 0.76
CA ARG A 177 1.65 -7.21 -0.44
C ARG A 177 1.03 -7.76 -1.72
N SER A 178 0.62 -9.02 -1.70
CA SER A 178 -0.01 -9.70 -2.84
C SER A 178 -1.50 -9.95 -2.63
N GLY A 179 -1.96 -9.94 -1.38
CA GLY A 179 -3.33 -10.31 -1.03
C GLY A 179 -3.58 -11.81 -1.06
N GLU A 180 -2.52 -12.60 -1.04
CA GLU A 180 -2.62 -14.06 -1.21
C GLU A 180 -2.56 -14.82 0.11
N TYR A 181 -3.27 -15.95 0.13
CA TYR A 181 -3.21 -16.93 1.20
C TYR A 181 -1.80 -17.54 1.29
N LEU A 182 -1.28 -17.66 2.51
CA LEU A 182 0.00 -18.33 2.76
C LEU A 182 -0.17 -19.67 3.44
N LYS A 183 -0.87 -19.68 4.57
CA LYS A 183 -1.06 -20.90 5.37
C LYS A 183 -2.21 -20.73 6.35
N ARG A 184 -2.71 -21.85 6.86
CA ARG A 184 -3.64 -21.83 7.99
C ARG A 184 -2.86 -21.53 9.26
N ALA A 185 -3.36 -20.58 10.03
CA ALA A 185 -2.73 -20.15 11.28
C ALA A 185 -3.12 -21.06 12.46
#